data_4fe9c87baf4ae24a63cb879ccaa6825b
#
_entry.id   4fe9c87baf4ae24a63cb879ccaa6825b
#
_cell.length_a   1.000
_cell.length_b   1.000
_cell.length_c   1.000
_cell.angle_alpha   90.00
_cell.angle_beta   90.00
_cell.angle_gamma   90.00
#
_symmetry.space_group_name_H-M   'P 1'
#
loop_
_entity.id
_entity.type
_entity.pdbx_description
1 polymer ?
#
loop_
_entity_poly.entity_id
_entity_poly.type
_entity_poly.pdbx_seq_one_letter_code
_entity_poly.pdbx_strand_id
1 'polypeptide(L)'
;MIVGPSGCGKSTLLRCINALENIQSGEIRLHGELVTKRSRNLTGIRQKIGMVFQSYELFPHLNVLDNILLAPTKVQKRTKDEVKKEALALLSRVGLAEKAKSFPRQLSGGQKQRVAIVRALCMHPEILLFDEVTAALDPEMVREVLEVILNLADQGRTMIIVTHEMQFARAVADRIIFLDDGEINEEGTPDQFFDAPRTDRAKKFLQTFTLSLIHI
;
A
#
# COMPACT_ATOMS: atom_id res chain seq x y z
N MET A 1 1.67 3.15 -10.39
CA MET A 1 0.43 2.71 -9.69
C MET A 1 -0.34 1.71 -10.54
N ILE A 2 -1.17 0.86 -9.93
CA ILE A 2 -2.01 -0.12 -10.63
C ILE A 2 -3.46 0.31 -10.48
N VAL A 3 -4.14 0.51 -11.61
CA VAL A 3 -5.54 0.92 -11.69
C VAL A 3 -6.34 -0.08 -12.53
N GLY A 4 -7.66 -0.08 -12.39
CA GLY A 4 -8.55 -0.95 -13.15
C GLY A 4 -9.86 -1.26 -12.41
N PRO A 5 -10.83 -1.90 -13.07
CA PRO A 5 -12.12 -2.24 -12.48
C PRO A 5 -11.98 -3.19 -11.27
N SER A 6 -13.03 -3.25 -10.44
CA SER A 6 -13.08 -4.22 -9.34
C SER A 6 -13.05 -5.65 -9.88
N GLY A 7 -12.33 -6.53 -9.19
CA GLY A 7 -12.23 -7.94 -9.58
C GLY A 7 -11.22 -8.27 -10.68
N CYS A 8 -10.56 -7.29 -11.32
CA CYS A 8 -9.60 -7.54 -12.42
C CYS A 8 -8.24 -8.11 -11.98
N GLY A 9 -8.03 -8.44 -10.69
CA GLY A 9 -6.81 -9.11 -10.22
C GLY A 9 -5.75 -8.21 -9.59
N LYS A 10 -5.97 -6.90 -9.37
CA LYS A 10 -5.00 -5.96 -8.79
C LYS A 10 -4.43 -6.42 -7.44
N SER A 11 -5.29 -6.72 -6.48
CA SER A 11 -4.91 -7.21 -5.14
C SER A 11 -4.22 -8.57 -5.20
N THR A 12 -4.66 -9.45 -6.12
CA THR A 12 -4.02 -10.75 -6.34
C THR A 12 -2.58 -10.55 -6.83
N LEU A 13 -2.35 -9.65 -7.79
CA LEU A 13 -1.01 -9.32 -8.27
C LEU A 13 -0.12 -8.79 -7.14
N LEU A 14 -0.62 -7.84 -6.31
CA LEU A 14 0.14 -7.36 -5.15
C LEU A 14 0.52 -8.50 -4.18
N ARG A 15 -0.42 -9.41 -3.90
CA ARG A 15 -0.20 -10.55 -3.00
C ARG A 15 0.79 -11.55 -3.59
N CYS A 16 0.84 -11.70 -4.91
CA CYS A 16 1.86 -12.51 -5.58
C CYS A 16 3.26 -11.88 -5.40
N ILE A 17 3.39 -10.55 -5.49
CA ILE A 17 4.67 -9.84 -5.30
C ILE A 17 5.26 -10.10 -3.91
N ASN A 18 4.43 -10.27 -2.89
CA ASN A 18 4.87 -10.61 -1.52
C ASN A 18 4.81 -12.12 -1.21
N ALA A 19 4.63 -12.97 -2.23
CA ALA A 19 4.46 -14.42 -2.10
C ALA A 19 3.35 -14.83 -1.08
N LEU A 20 2.32 -14.01 -0.90
CA LEU A 20 1.11 -14.38 -0.16
C LEU A 20 0.20 -15.26 -1.02
N GLU A 21 0.19 -15.02 -2.33
CA GLU A 21 -0.45 -15.88 -3.33
C GLU A 21 0.62 -16.57 -4.20
N ASN A 22 0.25 -17.69 -4.81
CA ASN A 22 1.14 -18.40 -5.75
C ASN A 22 0.88 -17.89 -7.16
N ILE A 23 1.96 -17.75 -7.94
CA ILE A 23 1.87 -17.62 -9.39
C ILE A 23 1.86 -19.02 -10.03
N GLN A 24 1.13 -19.18 -11.12
CA GLN A 24 1.03 -20.43 -11.88
C GLN A 24 2.20 -20.58 -12.85
N SER A 25 2.65 -19.47 -13.44
CA SER A 25 3.77 -19.44 -14.39
C SER A 25 4.51 -18.10 -14.28
N GLY A 26 5.68 -18.01 -14.91
CA GLY A 26 6.54 -16.85 -14.84
C GLY A 26 7.34 -16.77 -13.52
N GLU A 27 7.94 -15.61 -13.26
CA GLU A 27 8.81 -15.38 -12.10
C GLU A 27 8.64 -13.95 -11.57
N ILE A 28 8.72 -13.82 -10.27
CA ILE A 28 8.87 -12.52 -9.58
C ILE A 28 10.24 -12.54 -8.90
N ARG A 29 11.05 -11.51 -9.14
CA ARG A 29 12.37 -11.36 -8.55
C ARG A 29 12.53 -10.02 -7.85
N LEU A 30 13.16 -10.04 -6.68
CA LEU A 30 13.62 -8.87 -5.95
C LEU A 30 15.15 -8.94 -5.87
N HIS A 31 15.85 -7.97 -6.47
CA HIS A 31 17.33 -7.97 -6.58
C HIS A 31 17.92 -9.31 -7.09
N GLY A 32 17.26 -9.93 -8.05
CA GLY A 32 17.66 -11.22 -8.59
C GLY A 32 17.23 -12.44 -7.77
N GLU A 33 16.81 -12.26 -6.51
CA GLU A 33 16.25 -13.34 -5.67
C GLU A 33 14.82 -13.67 -6.09
N LEU A 34 14.53 -14.97 -6.28
CA LEU A 34 13.19 -15.43 -6.64
C LEU A 34 12.22 -15.30 -5.46
N VAL A 35 11.12 -14.59 -5.68
CA VAL A 35 10.05 -14.41 -4.69
C VAL A 35 9.00 -15.50 -4.86
N THR A 36 9.04 -16.51 -4.00
CA THR A 36 8.07 -17.62 -4.00
C THR A 36 7.89 -18.17 -2.59
N LYS A 37 6.73 -18.77 -2.30
CA LYS A 37 6.48 -19.48 -1.02
C LYS A 37 7.51 -20.58 -0.72
N ARG A 38 8.22 -21.09 -1.74
CA ARG A 38 9.28 -22.12 -1.61
C ARG A 38 10.68 -21.53 -1.42
N SER A 39 10.84 -20.19 -1.43
CA SER A 39 12.14 -19.56 -1.24
C SER A 39 12.70 -19.88 0.15
N ARG A 40 13.96 -20.32 0.21
CA ARG A 40 14.64 -20.60 1.49
C ARG A 40 14.73 -19.38 2.41
N ASN A 41 14.79 -18.19 1.81
CA ASN A 41 14.89 -16.90 2.52
C ASN A 41 13.61 -16.07 2.41
N LEU A 42 12.43 -16.69 2.40
CA LEU A 42 11.16 -15.95 2.26
C LEU A 42 10.95 -14.89 3.33
N THR A 43 11.37 -15.17 4.58
CA THR A 43 11.30 -14.19 5.67
C THR A 43 12.18 -12.98 5.38
N GLY A 44 13.41 -13.15 4.88
CA GLY A 44 14.29 -12.06 4.49
C GLY A 44 13.72 -11.23 3.34
N ILE A 45 13.15 -11.89 2.32
CA ILE A 45 12.48 -11.21 1.21
C ILE A 45 11.31 -10.37 1.72
N ARG A 46 10.45 -10.91 2.59
CA ARG A 46 9.29 -10.20 3.14
C ARG A 46 9.66 -9.05 4.08
N GLN A 47 10.85 -9.04 4.67
CA GLN A 47 11.33 -7.89 5.42
C GLN A 47 11.63 -6.69 4.51
N LYS A 48 12.02 -6.95 3.25
CA LYS A 48 12.29 -5.92 2.24
C LYS A 48 11.02 -5.37 1.58
N ILE A 49 9.89 -6.08 1.72
CA ILE A 49 8.61 -5.74 1.11
C ILE A 49 7.59 -5.44 2.21
N GLY A 50 7.34 -4.17 2.49
CA GLY A 50 6.26 -3.75 3.37
C GLY A 50 4.91 -3.85 2.65
N MET A 51 3.89 -4.41 3.30
CA MET A 51 2.55 -4.47 2.71
C MET A 51 1.52 -3.87 3.67
N VAL A 52 0.68 -3.00 3.12
CA VAL A 52 -0.42 -2.33 3.80
C VAL A 52 -1.72 -2.76 3.13
N PHE A 53 -2.61 -3.38 3.91
CA PHE A 53 -3.85 -3.98 3.43
C PHE A 53 -5.03 -3.03 3.58
N GLN A 54 -6.07 -3.23 2.79
CA GLN A 54 -7.34 -2.53 2.89
C GLN A 54 -7.99 -2.67 4.28
N SER A 55 -7.90 -3.84 4.90
CA SER A 55 -8.50 -4.16 6.21
C SER A 55 -7.59 -3.92 7.40
N TYR A 56 -6.53 -3.10 7.25
CA TYR A 56 -5.56 -2.68 8.28
C TYR A 56 -4.73 -3.82 8.87
N GLU A 57 -5.30 -5.00 9.11
CA GLU A 57 -4.68 -6.20 9.69
C GLU A 57 -3.93 -5.93 11.01
N LEU A 58 -4.51 -5.09 11.87
CA LEU A 58 -3.98 -4.85 13.20
C LEU A 58 -4.42 -5.95 14.17
N PHE A 59 -3.51 -6.38 15.04
CA PHE A 59 -3.81 -7.33 16.09
C PHE A 59 -4.71 -6.68 17.16
N PRO A 60 -5.97 -7.12 17.32
CA PRO A 60 -6.96 -6.42 18.16
C PRO A 60 -6.64 -6.49 19.66
N HIS A 61 -5.87 -7.48 20.09
CA HIS A 61 -5.43 -7.70 21.47
C HIS A 61 -4.15 -6.95 21.86
N LEU A 62 -3.49 -6.31 20.88
CA LEU A 62 -2.31 -5.47 21.08
C LEU A 62 -2.68 -4.00 20.95
N ASN A 63 -2.06 -3.13 21.76
CA ASN A 63 -2.16 -1.69 21.57
C ASN A 63 -1.41 -1.23 20.29
N VAL A 64 -1.52 0.03 19.91
CA VAL A 64 -0.86 0.60 18.71
C VAL A 64 0.65 0.36 18.74
N LEU A 65 1.31 0.71 19.84
CA LEU A 65 2.76 0.57 19.96
C LEU A 65 3.20 -0.88 19.85
N ASP A 66 2.53 -1.80 20.56
CA ASP A 66 2.86 -3.23 20.53
C ASP A 66 2.61 -3.86 19.14
N ASN A 67 1.58 -3.40 18.39
CA ASN A 67 1.39 -3.77 16.99
C ASN A 67 2.60 -3.41 16.11
N ILE A 68 3.19 -2.23 16.33
CA ILE A 68 4.35 -1.75 15.55
C ILE A 68 5.64 -2.48 15.98
N LEU A 69 5.83 -2.69 17.28
CA LEU A 69 7.05 -3.30 17.82
C LEU A 69 7.19 -4.79 17.48
N LEU A 70 6.08 -5.49 17.25
CA LEU A 70 6.06 -6.95 17.17
C LEU A 70 7.04 -7.51 16.13
N ALA A 71 6.92 -7.07 14.87
CA ALA A 71 7.74 -7.62 13.79
C ALA A 71 9.23 -7.21 13.90
N PRO A 72 9.61 -5.94 14.12
CA PRO A 72 11.01 -5.56 14.25
C PRO A 72 11.73 -6.30 15.39
N THR A 73 11.05 -6.48 16.54
CA THR A 73 11.67 -7.16 17.68
C THR A 73 11.74 -8.68 17.49
N LYS A 74 10.70 -9.31 16.92
CA LYS A 74 10.66 -10.77 16.75
C LYS A 74 11.45 -11.25 15.54
N VAL A 75 11.35 -10.56 14.42
CA VAL A 75 11.93 -10.99 13.14
C VAL A 75 13.33 -10.42 12.94
N GLN A 76 13.51 -9.09 13.12
CA GLN A 76 14.80 -8.42 12.96
C GLN A 76 15.69 -8.48 14.20
N LYS A 77 15.16 -8.97 15.33
CA LYS A 77 15.88 -9.05 16.61
C LYS A 77 16.39 -7.71 17.15
N ARG A 78 15.76 -6.60 16.72
CA ARG A 78 16.07 -5.26 17.21
C ARG A 78 15.64 -5.10 18.67
N THR A 79 16.33 -4.23 19.40
CA THR A 79 15.99 -3.98 20.80
C THR A 79 14.65 -3.25 20.94
N LYS A 80 13.90 -3.56 21.99
CA LYS A 80 12.58 -2.95 22.20
C LYS A 80 12.65 -1.43 22.33
N ASP A 81 13.70 -0.93 22.99
CA ASP A 81 13.86 0.52 23.26
C ASP A 81 14.19 1.30 21.97
N GLU A 82 15.07 0.75 21.13
CA GLU A 82 15.38 1.32 19.81
C GLU A 82 14.11 1.41 18.95
N VAL A 83 13.40 0.28 18.78
CA VAL A 83 12.19 0.24 17.96
C VAL A 83 11.08 1.12 18.54
N LYS A 84 10.95 1.19 19.88
CA LYS A 84 9.97 2.07 20.53
C LYS A 84 10.24 3.54 20.22
N LYS A 85 11.50 3.99 20.30
CA LYS A 85 11.88 5.37 19.99
C LYS A 85 11.50 5.72 18.55
N GLU A 86 11.82 4.86 17.61
CA GLU A 86 11.48 5.02 16.20
C GLU A 86 9.96 5.00 15.95
N ALA A 87 9.26 4.01 16.53
CA ALA A 87 7.81 3.89 16.40
C ALA A 87 7.07 5.15 16.88
N LEU A 88 7.49 5.73 18.02
CA LEU A 88 6.92 6.98 18.53
C LEU A 88 7.20 8.17 17.61
N ALA A 89 8.40 8.25 17.03
CA ALA A 89 8.73 9.29 16.05
C ALA A 89 7.88 9.16 14.78
N LEU A 90 7.69 7.94 14.26
CA LEU A 90 6.82 7.69 13.11
C LEU A 90 5.34 7.98 13.42
N LEU A 91 4.85 7.58 14.60
CA LEU A 91 3.49 7.92 15.05
C LEU A 91 3.27 9.43 15.16
N SER A 92 4.26 10.18 15.65
CA SER A 92 4.20 11.64 15.69
C SER A 92 4.06 12.25 14.30
N ARG A 93 4.80 11.73 13.31
CA ARG A 93 4.73 12.21 11.90
C ARG A 93 3.37 12.00 11.24
N VAL A 94 2.60 11.02 11.70
CA VAL A 94 1.23 10.76 11.20
C VAL A 94 0.15 11.27 12.15
N GLY A 95 0.49 12.12 13.14
CA GLY A 95 -0.45 12.73 14.09
C GLY A 95 -1.08 11.77 15.09
N LEU A 96 -0.39 10.67 15.45
CA LEU A 96 -0.93 9.62 16.33
C LEU A 96 -0.07 9.34 17.57
N ALA A 97 0.79 10.27 17.98
CA ALA A 97 1.69 10.06 19.13
C ALA A 97 0.93 9.72 20.42
N GLU A 98 -0.17 10.43 20.70
CA GLU A 98 -1.01 10.22 21.89
C GLU A 98 -1.79 8.90 21.84
N LYS A 99 -1.95 8.27 20.68
CA LYS A 99 -2.65 7.00 20.48
C LYS A 99 -1.77 5.77 20.68
N ALA A 100 -0.49 5.93 21.04
CA ALA A 100 0.46 4.82 21.17
C ALA A 100 -0.02 3.69 22.11
N LYS A 101 -0.77 4.02 23.17
CA LYS A 101 -1.34 3.06 24.14
C LYS A 101 -2.78 2.64 23.82
N SER A 102 -3.42 3.23 22.82
CA SER A 102 -4.79 2.89 22.41
C SER A 102 -4.83 1.52 21.73
N PHE A 103 -5.98 0.84 21.83
CA PHE A 103 -6.23 -0.42 21.12
C PHE A 103 -6.93 -0.14 19.78
N PRO A 104 -6.84 -1.04 18.78
CA PRO A 104 -7.45 -0.85 17.48
C PRO A 104 -8.94 -0.48 17.52
N ARG A 105 -9.72 -1.03 18.46
CA ARG A 105 -11.14 -0.71 18.65
C ARG A 105 -11.43 0.75 19.03
N GLN A 106 -10.42 1.47 19.51
CA GLN A 106 -10.52 2.87 19.96
C GLN A 106 -10.09 3.86 18.86
N LEU A 107 -9.76 3.37 17.67
CA LEU A 107 -9.27 4.16 16.53
C LEU A 107 -10.32 4.25 15.43
N SER A 108 -10.36 5.39 14.73
CA SER A 108 -11.09 5.53 13.49
C SER A 108 -10.45 4.68 12.37
N GLY A 109 -11.15 4.48 11.24
CA GLY A 109 -10.63 3.78 10.08
C GLY A 109 -9.32 4.39 9.57
N GLY A 110 -9.26 5.69 9.36
CA GLY A 110 -8.06 6.40 8.91
C GLY A 110 -6.92 6.33 9.93
N GLN A 111 -7.20 6.37 11.24
CA GLN A 111 -6.20 6.16 12.28
C GLN A 111 -5.61 4.74 12.23
N LYS A 112 -6.45 3.70 12.07
CA LYS A 112 -6.00 2.31 11.90
C LYS A 112 -5.09 2.17 10.67
N GLN A 113 -5.47 2.82 9.57
CA GLN A 113 -4.70 2.76 8.33
C GLN A 113 -3.33 3.43 8.49
N ARG A 114 -3.27 4.60 9.12
CA ARG A 114 -2.00 5.26 9.42
C ARG A 114 -1.12 4.44 10.37
N VAL A 115 -1.69 3.75 11.35
CA VAL A 115 -0.96 2.79 12.19
C VAL A 115 -0.42 1.62 11.38
N ALA A 116 -1.20 1.06 10.43
CA ALA A 116 -0.75 -0.01 9.55
C ALA A 116 0.43 0.43 8.65
N ILE A 117 0.40 1.68 8.16
CA ILE A 117 1.52 2.26 7.40
C ILE A 117 2.76 2.40 8.30
N VAL A 118 2.63 2.96 9.51
CA VAL A 118 3.75 3.07 10.46
C VAL A 118 4.33 1.71 10.81
N ARG A 119 3.48 0.69 11.02
CA ARG A 119 3.91 -0.70 11.26
C ARG A 119 4.76 -1.24 10.11
N ALA A 120 4.37 -1.00 8.87
CA ALA A 120 5.13 -1.41 7.70
C ALA A 120 6.47 -0.65 7.60
N LEU A 121 6.46 0.66 7.82
CA LEU A 121 7.67 1.52 7.78
C LEU A 121 8.71 1.15 8.82
N CYS A 122 8.29 0.73 10.03
CA CYS A 122 9.18 0.37 11.13
C CYS A 122 10.03 -0.88 10.83
N MET A 123 9.69 -1.65 9.79
CA MET A 123 10.48 -2.76 9.26
C MET A 123 11.59 -2.30 8.29
N HIS A 124 11.69 -1.01 7.95
CA HIS A 124 12.60 -0.44 6.95
C HIS A 124 12.54 -1.15 5.59
N PRO A 125 11.34 -1.29 5.00
CA PRO A 125 11.21 -1.99 3.73
C PRO A 125 11.86 -1.18 2.60
N GLU A 126 12.35 -1.89 1.58
CA GLU A 126 12.86 -1.31 0.35
C GLU A 126 11.72 -0.93 -0.60
N ILE A 127 10.62 -1.70 -0.56
CA ILE A 127 9.42 -1.49 -1.38
C ILE A 127 8.19 -1.52 -0.48
N LEU A 128 7.25 -0.62 -0.72
CA LEU A 128 5.94 -0.59 -0.06
C LEU A 128 4.83 -0.96 -1.05
N LEU A 129 3.99 -1.90 -0.66
CA LEU A 129 2.80 -2.32 -1.39
C LEU A 129 1.56 -1.81 -0.67
N PHE A 130 0.68 -1.08 -1.37
CA PHE A 130 -0.57 -0.55 -0.85
C PHE A 130 -1.75 -1.16 -1.60
N ASP A 131 -2.58 -1.93 -0.90
CA ASP A 131 -3.75 -2.62 -1.47
C ASP A 131 -5.04 -1.90 -1.09
N GLU A 132 -5.51 -0.99 -1.95
CA GLU A 132 -6.77 -0.22 -1.82
C GLU A 132 -6.97 0.40 -0.42
N VAL A 133 -5.95 1.03 0.12
CA VAL A 133 -5.88 1.48 1.52
C VAL A 133 -6.87 2.59 1.90
N THR A 134 -7.62 3.13 0.94
CA THR A 134 -8.64 4.16 1.14
C THR A 134 -10.07 3.64 0.95
N ALA A 135 -10.27 2.44 0.41
CA ALA A 135 -11.57 1.96 -0.05
C ALA A 135 -12.65 1.80 1.05
N ALA A 136 -12.24 1.69 2.33
CA ALA A 136 -13.15 1.55 3.47
C ALA A 136 -13.24 2.80 4.36
N LEU A 137 -12.82 3.96 3.82
CA LEU A 137 -12.71 5.22 4.57
C LEU A 137 -13.70 6.25 4.03
N ASP A 138 -14.17 7.13 4.91
CA ASP A 138 -14.88 8.34 4.51
C ASP A 138 -13.92 9.38 3.90
N PRO A 139 -14.43 10.38 3.15
CA PRO A 139 -13.60 11.32 2.39
C PRO A 139 -12.56 12.10 3.20
N GLU A 140 -12.88 12.44 4.44
CA GLU A 140 -11.95 13.15 5.32
C GLU A 140 -10.76 12.25 5.70
N MET A 141 -11.05 11.01 6.08
CA MET A 141 -10.02 10.02 6.42
C MET A 141 -9.19 9.58 5.20
N VAL A 142 -9.80 9.53 4.00
CA VAL A 142 -9.08 9.29 2.73
C VAL A 142 -7.96 10.30 2.58
N ARG A 143 -8.28 11.59 2.73
CA ARG A 143 -7.32 12.69 2.60
C ARG A 143 -6.12 12.53 3.53
N GLU A 144 -6.38 12.24 4.81
CA GLU A 144 -5.32 12.05 5.82
C GLU A 144 -4.36 10.89 5.46
N VAL A 145 -4.90 9.79 4.92
CA VAL A 145 -4.09 8.64 4.50
C VAL A 145 -3.29 8.95 3.23
N LEU A 146 -3.91 9.61 2.24
CA LEU A 146 -3.23 10.00 1.01
C LEU A 146 -2.10 11.00 1.25
N GLU A 147 -2.25 11.94 2.21
CA GLU A 147 -1.19 12.86 2.63
C GLU A 147 0.04 12.10 3.19
N VAL A 148 -0.18 11.03 3.95
CA VAL A 148 0.92 10.19 4.43
C VAL A 148 1.64 9.51 3.26
N ILE A 149 0.90 8.97 2.28
CA ILE A 149 1.48 8.31 1.11
C ILE A 149 2.23 9.31 0.22
N LEU A 150 1.67 10.51 0.03
CA LEU A 150 2.33 11.60 -0.70
C LEU A 150 3.68 11.95 -0.07
N ASN A 151 3.74 12.13 1.25
CA ASN A 151 4.98 12.38 1.98
C ASN A 151 6.02 11.26 1.79
N LEU A 152 5.59 10.00 1.61
CA LEU A 152 6.50 8.89 1.31
C LEU A 152 7.01 8.95 -0.14
N ALA A 153 6.17 9.37 -1.09
CA ALA A 153 6.56 9.60 -2.48
C ALA A 153 7.63 10.71 -2.57
N ASP A 154 7.41 11.84 -1.91
CA ASP A 154 8.35 12.97 -1.84
C ASP A 154 9.71 12.58 -1.24
N GLN A 155 9.75 11.55 -0.37
CA GLN A 155 10.99 10.98 0.17
C GLN A 155 11.68 10.00 -0.79
N GLY A 156 11.17 9.81 -2.01
CA GLY A 156 11.71 8.88 -3.01
C GLY A 156 11.51 7.39 -2.68
N ARG A 157 10.49 7.04 -1.88
CA ARG A 157 10.21 5.64 -1.56
C ARG A 157 9.64 4.90 -2.76
N THR A 158 10.19 3.72 -3.04
CA THR A 158 9.63 2.83 -4.07
C THR A 158 8.32 2.22 -3.58
N MET A 159 7.24 2.48 -4.33
CA MET A 159 5.89 2.05 -3.94
C MET A 159 5.14 1.44 -5.12
N ILE A 160 4.37 0.40 -4.86
CA ILE A 160 3.34 -0.11 -5.78
C ILE A 160 1.99 0.08 -5.09
N ILE A 161 1.13 0.90 -5.68
CA ILE A 161 -0.13 1.31 -5.08
C ILE A 161 -1.28 0.87 -5.97
N VAL A 162 -2.19 0.07 -5.42
CA VAL A 162 -3.51 -0.21 -6.01
C VAL A 162 -4.49 0.80 -5.42
N THR A 163 -5.15 1.58 -6.26
CA THR A 163 -6.07 2.63 -5.83
C THR A 163 -7.21 2.85 -6.83
N HIS A 164 -8.32 3.36 -6.31
CA HIS A 164 -9.43 3.93 -7.08
C HIS A 164 -9.41 5.47 -7.09
N GLU A 165 -8.45 6.10 -6.40
CA GLU A 165 -8.28 7.54 -6.31
C GLU A 165 -7.55 8.07 -7.55
N MET A 166 -8.27 8.30 -8.66
CA MET A 166 -7.68 8.65 -9.97
C MET A 166 -6.94 9.99 -9.94
N GLN A 167 -7.44 10.97 -9.18
CA GLN A 167 -6.76 12.27 -9.04
C GLN A 167 -5.41 12.11 -8.32
N PHE A 168 -5.38 11.28 -7.29
CA PHE A 168 -4.14 10.95 -6.58
C PHE A 168 -3.17 10.18 -7.48
N ALA A 169 -3.67 9.19 -8.23
CA ALA A 169 -2.86 8.42 -9.17
C ALA A 169 -2.22 9.33 -10.22
N ARG A 170 -2.98 10.30 -10.77
CA ARG A 170 -2.46 11.27 -11.73
C ARG A 170 -1.37 12.17 -11.15
N ALA A 171 -1.53 12.61 -9.90
CA ALA A 171 -0.63 13.56 -9.27
C ALA A 171 0.68 12.96 -8.77
N VAL A 172 0.69 11.66 -8.43
CA VAL A 172 1.79 11.05 -7.64
C VAL A 172 2.51 9.92 -8.37
N ALA A 173 1.87 9.31 -9.39
CA ALA A 173 2.48 8.17 -10.05
C ALA A 173 3.56 8.58 -11.06
N ASP A 174 4.68 7.88 -11.08
CA ASP A 174 5.65 7.93 -12.18
C ASP A 174 5.16 7.06 -13.36
N ARG A 175 4.40 6.00 -13.06
CA ARG A 175 3.94 5.00 -14.02
C ARG A 175 2.58 4.45 -13.62
N ILE A 176 1.66 4.38 -14.59
CA ILE A 176 0.34 3.76 -14.46
C ILE A 176 0.35 2.42 -15.19
N ILE A 177 -0.18 1.40 -14.54
CA ILE A 177 -0.47 0.10 -15.13
C ILE A 177 -1.98 -0.09 -15.05
N PHE A 178 -2.64 -0.15 -16.20
CA PHE A 178 -4.07 -0.43 -16.28
C PHE A 178 -4.29 -1.93 -16.46
N LEU A 179 -4.85 -2.55 -15.42
CA LEU A 179 -5.18 -3.96 -15.39
C LEU A 179 -6.68 -4.15 -15.67
N ASP A 180 -7.02 -5.04 -16.59
CA ASP A 180 -8.39 -5.41 -16.89
C ASP A 180 -8.46 -6.90 -17.27
N ASP A 181 -9.43 -7.61 -16.72
CA ASP A 181 -9.62 -9.06 -16.93
C ASP A 181 -8.36 -9.92 -16.75
N GLY A 182 -7.53 -9.56 -15.76
CA GLY A 182 -6.28 -10.27 -15.44
C GLY A 182 -5.08 -9.94 -16.34
N GLU A 183 -5.24 -9.04 -17.32
CA GLU A 183 -4.19 -8.66 -18.26
C GLU A 183 -3.80 -7.19 -18.13
N ILE A 184 -2.54 -6.86 -18.42
CA ILE A 184 -2.09 -5.48 -18.56
C ILE A 184 -2.60 -4.95 -19.89
N ASN A 185 -3.67 -4.16 -19.84
CA ASN A 185 -4.31 -3.61 -21.03
C ASN A 185 -3.58 -2.37 -21.56
N GLU A 186 -3.07 -1.54 -20.64
CA GLU A 186 -2.30 -0.35 -21.00
C GLU A 186 -1.29 0.01 -19.90
N GLU A 187 -0.18 0.61 -20.31
CA GLU A 187 0.87 1.08 -19.42
C GLU A 187 1.49 2.36 -19.99
N GLY A 188 1.75 3.34 -19.11
CA GLY A 188 2.35 4.61 -19.52
C GLY A 188 2.61 5.54 -18.34
N THR A 189 3.04 6.77 -18.66
CA THR A 189 3.07 7.87 -17.69
C THR A 189 1.64 8.32 -17.34
N PRO A 190 1.42 9.06 -16.24
CA PRO A 190 0.11 9.62 -15.93
C PRO A 190 -0.47 10.42 -17.10
N ASP A 191 0.29 11.31 -17.71
CA ASP A 191 -0.19 12.12 -18.85
C ASP A 191 -0.61 11.26 -20.04
N GLN A 192 0.18 10.20 -20.36
CA GLN A 192 -0.18 9.28 -21.44
C GLN A 192 -1.48 8.53 -21.13
N PHE A 193 -1.64 8.05 -19.89
CA PHE A 193 -2.82 7.27 -19.52
C PHE A 193 -4.08 8.13 -19.37
N PHE A 194 -4.00 9.29 -18.72
CA PHE A 194 -5.16 10.12 -18.40
C PHE A 194 -5.57 11.05 -19.55
N ASP A 195 -4.61 11.60 -20.32
CA ASP A 195 -4.91 12.60 -21.36
C ASP A 195 -4.92 12.01 -22.78
N ALA A 196 -4.17 10.94 -23.01
CA ALA A 196 -4.05 10.29 -24.32
C ALA A 196 -4.10 8.75 -24.22
N PRO A 197 -5.15 8.16 -23.61
CA PRO A 197 -5.26 6.71 -23.50
C PRO A 197 -5.31 6.06 -24.88
N ARG A 198 -4.51 5.01 -25.07
CA ARG A 198 -4.33 4.35 -26.37
C ARG A 198 -5.41 3.33 -26.65
N THR A 199 -5.80 2.55 -25.62
CA THR A 199 -6.78 1.47 -25.79
C THR A 199 -8.21 1.98 -25.58
N ASP A 200 -9.17 1.44 -26.34
CA ASP A 200 -10.58 1.80 -26.17
C ASP A 200 -11.11 1.38 -24.80
N ARG A 201 -10.51 0.34 -24.22
CA ARG A 201 -10.86 -0.13 -22.88
C ARG A 201 -10.43 0.87 -21.80
N ALA A 202 -9.23 1.45 -21.90
CA ALA A 202 -8.77 2.50 -21.00
C ALA A 202 -9.62 3.77 -21.14
N LYS A 203 -9.95 4.19 -22.37
CA LYS A 203 -10.87 5.32 -22.62
C LYS A 203 -12.21 5.13 -21.92
N LYS A 204 -12.83 3.95 -22.11
CA LYS A 204 -14.10 3.61 -21.47
C LYS A 204 -14.00 3.58 -19.95
N PHE A 205 -12.91 3.06 -19.39
CA PHE A 205 -12.67 3.05 -17.95
C PHE A 205 -12.58 4.48 -17.40
N LEU A 206 -11.80 5.36 -18.02
CA LEU A 206 -11.63 6.75 -17.57
C LEU A 206 -12.92 7.57 -17.67
N GLN A 207 -13.78 7.31 -18.67
CA GLN A 207 -15.08 7.98 -18.81
C GLN A 207 -15.97 7.75 -17.57
N THR A 208 -15.88 6.60 -16.88
CA THR A 208 -16.68 6.33 -15.69
C THR A 208 -16.36 7.29 -14.52
N PHE A 209 -15.13 7.80 -14.47
CA PHE A 209 -14.71 8.76 -13.44
C PHE A 209 -15.03 10.21 -13.83
N THR A 210 -15.06 10.52 -15.12
CA THR A 210 -15.43 11.87 -15.61
C THR A 210 -16.93 12.14 -15.42
N LEU A 211 -17.79 11.15 -15.62
CA LEU A 211 -19.23 11.28 -15.45
C LEU A 211 -19.64 11.47 -13.98
N SER A 212 -18.90 10.93 -13.02
CA SER A 212 -19.19 11.11 -11.59
C SER A 212 -18.90 12.53 -11.09
N LEU A 213 -18.15 13.34 -11.83
CA LEU A 213 -17.86 14.74 -11.52
C LEU A 213 -18.94 15.73 -12.03
N ILE A 214 -19.85 15.28 -12.88
CA ILE A 214 -20.89 16.12 -13.51
C ILE A 214 -22.22 16.09 -12.75
N HIS A 215 -22.36 15.22 -11.74
CA HIS A 215 -23.60 15.04 -10.97
C HIS A 215 -23.47 15.52 -9.51
N ILE A 216 -22.71 16.61 -9.27
CA ILE A 216 -22.73 17.37 -8.01
C ILE A 216 -23.23 18.77 -8.29
#